data_ee832666869001fb7ec52b19dba30f15
#
_entry.id   ee832666869001fb7ec52b19dba30f15
#
_cell.length_a   1.000
_cell.length_b   1.000
_cell.length_c   1.000
_cell.angle_alpha   90.00
_cell.angle_beta   90.00
_cell.angle_gamma   90.00
#
_symmetry.space_group_name_H-M   'P 1'
#
loop_
_entity.id
_entity.type
_entity.pdbx_description
1 polymer ?
#
loop_
_entity_poly.entity_id
_entity_poly.type
_entity_poly.pdbx_seq_one_letter_code
_entity_poly.pdbx_strand_id
1 'polypeptide(L)'
;MAAAITEREKLIYREKPLLRDGNVLYFGDFSENFIVRFTILESEKVNDLDMAKKVIIELLEKNGDSIETAKLTKKAERTSMWAALDIGIYWLEDILEMEKEFLKNS
;
A
#
# COMPACT_ATOMS: atom_id res chain seq x y z
N MET A 1 -19.40 4.77 -17.63
CA MET A 1 -19.04 4.53 -17.27
C MET A 1 -18.20 4.35 -16.50
N ALA A 2 -18.31 4.25 -15.96
CA ALA A 2 -17.35 3.76 -15.09
C ALA A 2 -16.11 3.26 -15.76
N ALA A 3 -16.07 3.42 -17.02
CA ALA A 3 -14.94 2.90 -17.79
C ALA A 3 -13.62 3.48 -17.31
N ALA A 4 -13.62 4.75 -17.00
CA ALA A 4 -12.40 5.40 -16.53
C ALA A 4 -11.95 4.85 -15.18
N ILE A 5 -12.85 4.26 -14.45
CA ILE A 5 -12.56 3.74 -13.12
C ILE A 5 -11.98 2.34 -13.21
N THR A 6 -12.29 1.62 -14.27
CA THR A 6 -11.86 0.24 -14.39
C THR A 6 -10.36 0.08 -14.62
N GLU A 7 -9.71 1.10 -15.15
CA GLU A 7 -8.30 1.02 -15.42
C GLU A 7 -7.51 1.06 -14.12
N ARG A 8 -8.05 1.77 -13.15
CA ARG A 8 -7.34 1.97 -11.91
C ARG A 8 -8.37 2.11 -10.80
N GLU A 9 -8.61 1.02 -10.11
CA GLU A 9 -9.56 1.02 -9.03
C GLU A 9 -9.04 1.82 -7.85
N LYS A 10 -9.83 2.79 -7.43
CA LYS A 10 -9.47 3.64 -6.30
C LYS A 10 -10.52 3.48 -5.22
N LEU A 11 -10.08 3.06 -4.04
CA LEU A 11 -10.95 2.85 -2.90
C LEU A 11 -10.43 3.67 -1.73
N ILE A 12 -11.29 3.94 -0.78
CA ILE A 12 -10.89 4.55 0.48
C ILE A 12 -10.95 3.47 1.53
N TYR A 13 -9.81 3.19 2.15
CA TYR A 13 -9.70 2.16 3.16
C TYR A 13 -9.08 2.78 4.40
N ARG A 14 -9.79 2.68 5.53
CA ARG A 14 -9.35 3.31 6.78
C ARG A 14 -8.98 4.77 6.58
N GLU A 15 -9.85 5.47 5.86
CA GLU A 15 -9.74 6.91 5.61
C GLU A 15 -8.56 7.31 4.75
N LYS A 16 -7.92 6.36 4.09
CA LYS A 16 -6.82 6.66 3.17
C LYS A 16 -7.06 6.00 1.83
N PRO A 17 -6.56 6.59 0.75
CA PRO A 17 -6.73 5.99 -0.58
C PRO A 17 -6.02 4.65 -0.69
N LEU A 18 -6.68 3.71 -1.32
CA LEU A 18 -6.09 2.43 -1.71
C LEU A 18 -6.25 2.34 -3.22
N LEU A 19 -5.15 2.45 -3.92
CA LEU A 19 -5.13 2.50 -5.37
C LEU A 19 -4.57 1.21 -5.94
N ARG A 20 -5.31 0.60 -6.86
CA ARG A 20 -4.85 -0.63 -7.50
C ARG A 20 -4.47 -0.38 -8.95
N ASP A 21 -3.34 -0.93 -9.35
CA ASP A 21 -2.86 -0.88 -10.72
C ASP A 21 -2.31 -2.26 -11.06
N GLY A 22 -3.16 -3.09 -11.69
CA GLY A 22 -2.78 -4.47 -11.98
C GLY A 22 -2.59 -5.29 -10.73
N ASN A 23 -1.40 -5.86 -10.56
CA ASN A 23 -1.07 -6.67 -9.39
C ASN A 23 -0.37 -5.88 -8.29
N VAL A 24 -0.40 -4.55 -8.41
CA VAL A 24 0.24 -3.66 -7.43
C VAL A 24 -0.81 -2.78 -6.80
N LEU A 25 -0.77 -2.65 -5.47
CA LEU A 25 -1.67 -1.76 -4.74
C LEU A 25 -0.83 -0.76 -3.95
N TYR A 26 -1.30 0.47 -3.90
CA TYR A 26 -0.67 1.54 -3.13
C TYR A 26 -1.64 2.01 -2.07
N PHE A 27 -1.20 2.05 -0.83
CA PHE A 27 -2.02 2.50 0.28
C PHE A 27 -1.38 3.71 0.95
N GLY A 28 -2.17 4.78 1.09
CA GLY A 28 -1.73 6.00 1.74
C GLY A 28 -2.07 7.21 0.91
N ASP A 29 -1.86 8.37 1.50
CA ASP A 29 -2.12 9.64 0.84
C ASP A 29 -0.83 10.11 0.18
N PHE A 30 -0.87 10.33 -1.13
CA PHE A 30 0.33 10.76 -1.86
C PHE A 30 0.83 12.13 -1.44
N SER A 31 0.06 12.88 -0.67
CA SER A 31 0.53 14.14 -0.13
C SER A 31 1.44 13.91 1.10
N GLU A 32 1.46 12.70 1.63
CA GLU A 32 2.30 12.37 2.78
C GLU A 32 3.62 11.78 2.34
N ASN A 33 4.59 11.74 3.26
CA ASN A 33 5.94 11.29 2.93
C ASN A 33 6.10 9.78 2.81
N PHE A 34 5.14 9.03 3.30
CA PHE A 34 5.24 7.57 3.29
C PHE A 34 4.04 6.95 2.61
N ILE A 35 4.29 5.84 1.93
CA ILE A 35 3.23 5.08 1.27
C ILE A 35 3.60 3.61 1.34
N VAL A 36 2.60 2.74 1.33
CA VAL A 36 2.83 1.30 1.35
C VAL A 36 2.46 0.73 -0.01
N ARG A 37 3.35 -0.09 -0.54
CA ARG A 37 3.12 -0.77 -1.81
C ARG A 37 2.98 -2.27 -1.55
N PHE A 38 1.92 -2.85 -2.11
CA PHE A 38 1.68 -4.29 -2.06
C PHE A 38 1.82 -4.84 -3.47
N THR A 39 2.68 -5.82 -3.66
CA THR A 39 2.84 -6.46 -4.96
C THR A 39 2.41 -7.90 -4.85
N ILE A 40 1.41 -8.28 -5.62
CA ILE A 40 0.91 -9.66 -5.65
C ILE A 40 1.77 -10.43 -6.62
N LEU A 41 2.59 -11.35 -6.11
CA LEU A 41 3.47 -12.15 -6.94
C LEU A 41 2.81 -13.41 -7.44
N GLU A 42 1.96 -14.01 -6.61
CA GLU A 42 1.28 -15.25 -6.97
C GLU A 42 -0.17 -15.19 -6.51
N SER A 43 -1.04 -15.76 -7.30
CA SER A 43 -2.44 -15.90 -6.93
C SER A 43 -2.95 -17.23 -7.46
N GLU A 44 -4.08 -17.68 -6.91
CA GLU A 44 -4.74 -18.86 -7.40
C GLU A 44 -6.24 -18.65 -7.41
N LYS A 45 -6.93 -19.40 -8.24
CA LYS A 45 -8.38 -19.33 -8.30
C LYS A 45 -8.98 -20.31 -7.31
N VAL A 46 -9.85 -19.78 -6.47
CA VAL A 46 -10.60 -20.60 -5.53
C VAL A 46 -12.06 -20.22 -5.74
N ASN A 47 -12.85 -21.17 -6.23
CA ASN A 47 -14.28 -20.92 -6.54
C ASN A 47 -14.46 -19.70 -7.43
N ASP A 48 -13.65 -19.63 -8.50
CA ASP A 48 -13.70 -18.55 -9.50
C ASP A 48 -13.25 -17.18 -8.97
N LEU A 49 -12.68 -17.14 -7.77
CA LEU A 49 -12.11 -15.90 -7.22
C LEU A 49 -10.60 -15.99 -7.22
N ASP A 50 -9.96 -14.89 -7.57
CA ASP A 50 -8.51 -14.82 -7.52
C ASP A 50 -8.09 -14.50 -6.10
N MET A 51 -7.34 -15.40 -5.48
CA MET A 51 -6.84 -15.24 -4.12
C MET A 51 -5.34 -15.09 -4.14
N ALA A 52 -4.84 -14.04 -3.52
CA ALA A 52 -3.41 -13.83 -3.45
C ALA A 52 -2.75 -14.90 -2.58
N LYS A 53 -1.66 -15.48 -3.09
CA LYS A 53 -0.89 -16.50 -2.36
C LYS A 53 0.45 -15.95 -1.88
N LYS A 54 0.93 -14.90 -2.51
CA LYS A 54 2.22 -14.33 -2.17
C LYS A 54 2.17 -12.83 -2.43
N VAL A 55 2.36 -12.06 -1.39
CA VAL A 55 2.30 -10.61 -1.48
C VAL A 55 3.53 -10.02 -0.82
N ILE A 56 4.19 -9.14 -1.52
CA ILE A 56 5.33 -8.39 -0.98
C ILE A 56 4.80 -7.05 -0.49
N ILE A 57 5.14 -6.69 0.74
CA ILE A 57 4.74 -5.42 1.34
C ILE A 57 5.98 -4.56 1.48
N GLU A 58 5.91 -3.34 0.99
CA GLU A 58 7.03 -2.40 1.07
C GLU A 58 6.55 -1.07 1.61
N LEU A 59 7.24 -0.59 2.64
CA LEU A 59 7.01 0.76 3.15
C LEU A 59 8.01 1.66 2.47
N LEU A 60 7.51 2.66 1.76
CA LEU A 60 8.33 3.53 0.94
C LEU A 60 8.31 4.95 1.48
N GLU A 61 9.47 5.56 1.58
CA GLU A 61 9.59 6.96 1.92
C GLU A 61 9.76 7.71 0.60
N LYS A 62 8.80 8.56 0.28
CA LYS A 62 8.81 9.26 -0.99
C LYS A 62 9.88 10.37 -0.99
N ASN A 63 10.47 10.57 -2.14
CA ASN A 63 11.40 11.65 -2.36
C ASN A 63 10.68 12.66 -3.26
N GLY A 64 10.03 13.64 -2.61
CA GLY A 64 9.17 14.55 -3.32
C GLY A 64 7.87 13.88 -3.73
N ASP A 65 7.43 14.09 -4.94
CA ASP A 65 6.18 13.55 -5.43
C ASP A 65 6.33 12.24 -6.20
N SER A 66 7.56 11.76 -6.33
CA SER A 66 7.82 10.57 -7.13
C SER A 66 7.85 9.30 -6.31
N ILE A 67 7.06 8.31 -6.74
CA ILE A 67 7.10 6.99 -6.13
C ILE A 67 8.25 6.17 -6.72
N GLU A 68 8.71 6.54 -7.91
CA GLU A 68 9.77 5.80 -8.59
C GLU A 68 11.13 5.95 -7.92
N THR A 69 11.34 7.07 -7.25
CA THR A 69 12.60 7.32 -6.55
C THR A 69 12.45 7.16 -5.05
N ALA A 70 11.33 6.58 -4.61
CA ALA A 70 11.07 6.38 -3.19
C ALA A 70 12.07 5.41 -2.59
N LYS A 71 12.42 5.65 -1.34
CA LYS A 71 13.37 4.84 -0.62
C LYS A 71 12.65 3.72 0.12
N LEU A 72 13.15 2.50 -0.03
CA LEU A 72 12.58 1.36 0.68
C LEU A 72 12.99 1.42 2.14
N THR A 73 11.99 1.44 3.02
CA THR A 73 12.21 1.54 4.46
C THR A 73 12.02 0.20 5.15
N LYS A 74 10.96 -0.53 4.79
CA LYS A 74 10.69 -1.85 5.34
C LYS A 74 10.12 -2.74 4.25
N LYS A 75 10.36 -4.04 4.37
CA LYS A 75 9.87 -5.00 3.41
C LYS A 75 9.50 -6.29 4.13
N ALA A 76 8.41 -6.91 3.71
CA ALA A 76 7.99 -8.19 4.25
C ALA A 76 7.22 -8.96 3.18
N GLU A 77 6.95 -10.21 3.46
CA GLU A 77 6.20 -11.08 2.55
C GLU A 77 5.13 -11.78 3.36
N ARG A 78 3.95 -11.92 2.78
CA ARG A 78 2.84 -12.64 3.41
C ARG A 78 2.17 -13.52 2.39
N THR A 79 1.41 -14.49 2.88
CA THR A 79 0.77 -15.48 2.02
C THR A 79 -0.69 -15.15 1.71
N SER A 80 -1.19 -14.04 2.19
CA SER A 80 -2.53 -13.59 1.87
C SER A 80 -2.59 -12.07 1.86
N MET A 81 -3.56 -11.55 1.12
CA MET A 81 -3.74 -10.11 1.05
C MET A 81 -4.19 -9.53 2.40
N TRP A 82 -4.99 -10.29 3.15
CA TRP A 82 -5.44 -9.82 4.46
C TRP A 82 -4.28 -9.62 5.41
N ALA A 83 -3.38 -10.60 5.48
CA ALA A 83 -2.20 -10.49 6.33
C ALA A 83 -1.29 -9.36 5.87
N ALA A 84 -1.19 -9.20 4.55
CA ALA A 84 -0.36 -8.13 3.98
C ALA A 84 -0.93 -6.76 4.34
N LEU A 85 -2.24 -6.57 4.21
CA LEU A 85 -2.88 -5.31 4.56
C LEU A 85 -2.67 -4.97 6.02
N ASP A 86 -2.83 -5.95 6.90
CA ASP A 86 -2.65 -5.71 8.33
C ASP A 86 -1.28 -5.12 8.65
N ILE A 87 -0.23 -5.74 8.13
CA ILE A 87 1.11 -5.27 8.44
C ILE A 87 1.44 -3.95 7.76
N GLY A 88 0.98 -3.79 6.51
CA GLY A 88 1.22 -2.55 5.77
C GLY A 88 0.54 -1.36 6.42
N ILE A 89 -0.70 -1.54 6.83
CA ILE A 89 -1.46 -0.48 7.48
C ILE A 89 -0.81 -0.11 8.81
N TYR A 90 -0.40 -1.12 9.57
CA TYR A 90 0.26 -0.88 10.84
C TYR A 90 1.55 -0.08 10.65
N TRP A 91 2.36 -0.48 9.68
CA TRP A 91 3.61 0.23 9.39
C TRP A 91 3.34 1.70 9.04
N LEU A 92 2.35 1.92 8.20
CA LEU A 92 2.05 3.29 7.77
C LEU A 92 1.55 4.13 8.92
N GLU A 93 0.61 3.62 9.69
CA GLU A 93 0.06 4.36 10.82
C GLU A 93 1.14 4.66 11.85
N ASP A 94 2.00 3.68 12.09
CA ASP A 94 3.07 3.84 13.06
C ASP A 94 4.07 4.92 12.65
N ILE A 95 4.51 4.88 11.39
CA ILE A 95 5.51 5.84 10.93
C ILE A 95 4.94 7.25 10.84
N LEU A 96 3.67 7.38 10.45
CA LEU A 96 3.05 8.70 10.39
C LEU A 96 2.83 9.27 11.78
N GLU A 97 2.52 8.42 12.74
CA GLU A 97 2.38 8.87 14.12
C GLU A 97 3.72 9.34 14.68
N MET A 98 4.78 8.60 14.41
CA MET A 98 6.12 8.99 14.82
C MET A 98 6.55 10.31 14.19
N GLU A 99 6.25 10.48 12.93
CA GLU A 99 6.58 11.70 12.20
C GLU A 99 5.84 12.89 12.80
N LYS A 100 4.57 12.69 13.11
CA LYS A 100 3.75 13.74 13.69
C LYS A 100 4.28 14.15 15.06
N GLU A 101 4.67 13.19 15.89
CA GLU A 101 5.22 13.48 17.21
C GLU A 101 6.56 14.18 17.12
N PHE A 102 7.38 13.79 16.16
CA PHE A 102 8.66 14.43 15.96
C PHE A 102 8.49 15.92 15.63
N LEU A 103 7.58 16.21 14.71
CA LEU A 103 7.32 17.59 14.31
C LEU A 103 6.71 18.40 15.45
N LYS A 104 5.90 17.77 16.28
CA LYS A 104 5.25 18.42 17.39
C LYS A 104 6.25 18.84 18.46
N ASN A 105 7.30 18.05 18.62
CA ASN A 105 8.31 18.29 19.65
C ASN A 105 9.52 19.11 19.19
N SER A 106 9.54 19.48 17.93
CA SER A 106 10.69 20.25 17.40
C SER A 106 10.46 21.76 17.33
#